data_fe160c1f86d32c0b112baaa46e285b64
#
_entry.id   fe160c1f86d32c0b112baaa46e285b64
#
_cell.length_a   1.000
_cell.length_b   1.000
_cell.length_c   1.000
_cell.angle_alpha   90.00
_cell.angle_beta   90.00
_cell.angle_gamma   90.00
#
_symmetry.space_group_name_H-M   'P 1'
#
loop_
_entity.id
_entity.type
_entity.pdbx_description
1 polymer ?
#
loop_
_entity_poly.entity_id
_entity_poly.type
_entity_poly.pdbx_seq_one_letter_code
_entity_poly.pdbx_strand_id
1 'polypeptide(L)'
;MLLHGGGFSWWQYQAQMDLLCENYHVVLPILDGHAGSDADFTSIEDNAKRLLDYIDKTYGGSVFLIAGLSLGGQILLEMLALRKDICQYAIVESAAIIPDKLTAGLVAPLFSMSFPLIKKKWFAKMQFCYLGIRADLFEHYYGDTVKLSKQNLIAFIKASSLYQVKKNLKNSLARVRIIVGEKETKKMHASARYLHDLLPDSRLEIKAGLAHGQYAINQPDLYVKELFESL
;
A
#
# COMPACT_ATOMS: atom_id res chain seq x y z
N MET A 1 2.16 0.57 12.41
CA MET A 1 0.94 0.51 11.56
C MET A 1 1.33 0.01 10.19
N LEU A 2 0.56 -0.93 9.57
CA LEU A 2 0.88 -1.48 8.25
C LEU A 2 -0.34 -1.30 7.32
N LEU A 3 -0.17 -0.60 6.20
CA LEU A 3 -1.21 -0.20 5.27
C LEU A 3 -1.20 -1.10 4.03
N HIS A 4 -2.25 -1.85 3.82
CA HIS A 4 -2.36 -2.81 2.73
C HIS A 4 -2.49 -2.18 1.34
N GLY A 5 -2.23 -2.95 0.29
CA GLY A 5 -2.40 -2.55 -1.12
C GLY A 5 -3.87 -2.50 -1.57
N GLY A 6 -4.11 -1.86 -2.72
CA GLY A 6 -5.45 -1.81 -3.31
C GLY A 6 -5.98 -3.20 -3.66
N GLY A 7 -7.23 -3.50 -3.28
CA GLY A 7 -7.87 -4.80 -3.48
C GLY A 7 -7.46 -5.88 -2.47
N PHE A 8 -6.63 -5.55 -1.49
CA PHE A 8 -6.23 -6.39 -0.38
C PHE A 8 -6.88 -5.91 0.92
N SER A 9 -6.52 -6.53 2.06
CA SER A 9 -6.97 -6.13 3.38
C SER A 9 -5.90 -6.45 4.43
N TRP A 10 -6.23 -6.34 5.72
CA TRP A 10 -5.36 -6.59 6.87
C TRP A 10 -4.56 -7.90 6.78
N TRP A 11 -5.14 -8.96 6.24
CA TRP A 11 -4.52 -10.29 6.08
C TRP A 11 -3.25 -10.30 5.22
N GLN A 12 -3.06 -9.27 4.38
CA GLN A 12 -1.81 -9.08 3.63
C GLN A 12 -0.58 -9.07 4.54
N TYR A 13 -0.73 -8.52 5.74
CA TYR A 13 0.33 -8.38 6.74
C TYR A 13 0.15 -9.30 7.96
N GLN A 14 -0.69 -10.32 7.88
CA GLN A 14 -0.93 -11.21 9.01
C GLN A 14 0.35 -11.89 9.49
N ALA A 15 1.17 -12.40 8.58
CA ALA A 15 2.42 -13.05 8.96
C ALA A 15 3.39 -12.09 9.66
N GLN A 16 3.47 -10.83 9.21
CA GLN A 16 4.27 -9.81 9.91
C GLN A 16 3.66 -9.46 11.27
N MET A 17 2.34 -9.39 11.37
CA MET A 17 1.66 -9.16 12.64
C MET A 17 2.01 -10.27 13.64
N ASP A 18 1.94 -11.53 13.24
CA ASP A 18 2.22 -12.69 14.09
C ASP A 18 3.66 -12.66 14.63
N LEU A 19 4.62 -12.17 13.81
CA LEU A 19 6.03 -12.00 14.21
C LEU A 19 6.28 -10.79 15.11
N LEU A 20 5.45 -9.75 14.99
CA LEU A 20 5.66 -8.47 15.66
C LEU A 20 4.87 -8.33 16.98
N CYS A 21 3.73 -9.01 17.12
CA CYS A 21 2.77 -8.77 18.20
C CYS A 21 3.30 -9.14 19.61
N GLU A 22 4.37 -9.93 19.70
CA GLU A 22 5.02 -10.21 20.99
C GLU A 22 5.70 -8.97 21.61
N ASN A 23 6.20 -8.07 20.74
CA ASN A 23 7.01 -6.93 21.17
C ASN A 23 6.41 -5.57 20.82
N TYR A 24 5.41 -5.53 19.95
CA TYR A 24 4.84 -4.29 19.40
C TYR A 24 3.32 -4.34 19.36
N HIS A 25 2.69 -3.20 19.59
CA HIS A 25 1.28 -3.01 19.25
C HIS A 25 1.15 -2.81 17.74
N VAL A 26 0.61 -3.80 17.05
CA VAL A 26 0.47 -3.80 15.58
C VAL A 26 -0.92 -3.35 15.18
N VAL A 27 -1.01 -2.37 14.29
CA VAL A 27 -2.26 -1.84 13.75
C VAL A 27 -2.34 -2.13 12.27
N LEU A 28 -3.38 -2.85 11.85
CA LEU A 28 -3.68 -3.23 10.48
C LEU A 28 -5.03 -2.62 10.06
N PRO A 29 -5.07 -1.33 9.67
CA PRO A 29 -6.33 -0.71 9.29
C PRO A 29 -6.85 -1.28 7.98
N ILE A 30 -8.17 -1.39 7.85
CA ILE A 30 -8.83 -1.65 6.58
C ILE A 30 -9.08 -0.29 5.92
N LEU A 31 -8.47 -0.08 4.75
CA LEU A 31 -8.60 1.18 4.01
C LEU A 31 -10.02 1.36 3.47
N ASP A 32 -10.46 2.61 3.36
CA ASP A 32 -11.78 2.94 2.85
C ASP A 32 -12.06 2.27 1.50
N GLY A 33 -13.29 1.82 1.31
CA GLY A 33 -13.74 1.17 0.08
C GLY A 33 -13.27 -0.28 -0.10
N HIS A 34 -12.54 -0.85 0.87
CA HIS A 34 -12.12 -2.25 0.87
C HIS A 34 -13.05 -3.11 1.72
N ALA A 35 -13.00 -4.43 1.50
CA ALA A 35 -13.87 -5.37 2.21
C ALA A 35 -13.62 -5.33 3.73
N GLY A 36 -14.69 -5.09 4.49
CA GLY A 36 -14.62 -4.90 5.95
C GLY A 36 -14.56 -3.45 6.41
N SER A 37 -14.37 -2.48 5.48
CA SER A 37 -14.55 -1.06 5.79
C SER A 37 -16.03 -0.69 5.71
N ASP A 38 -16.48 0.17 6.61
CA ASP A 38 -17.81 0.79 6.64
C ASP A 38 -17.88 2.11 5.85
N ALA A 39 -16.75 2.54 5.27
CA ALA A 39 -16.64 3.77 4.49
C ALA A 39 -16.29 3.48 3.02
N ASP A 40 -16.93 4.20 2.10
CA ASP A 40 -16.57 4.19 0.68
C ASP A 40 -15.23 4.91 0.44
N PHE A 41 -14.50 4.48 -0.59
CA PHE A 41 -13.28 5.16 -1.00
C PHE A 41 -13.61 6.49 -1.68
N THR A 42 -13.15 7.58 -1.11
CA THR A 42 -13.29 8.95 -1.64
C THR A 42 -12.02 9.43 -2.32
N SER A 43 -10.90 9.43 -1.59
CA SER A 43 -9.59 9.84 -2.10
C SER A 43 -8.45 9.27 -1.25
N ILE A 44 -7.22 9.33 -1.77
CA ILE A 44 -5.99 8.99 -1.01
C ILE A 44 -5.84 9.98 0.15
N GLU A 45 -6.13 11.26 -0.10
CA GLU A 45 -6.05 12.33 0.89
C GLU A 45 -7.02 12.12 2.07
N ASP A 46 -8.24 11.69 1.81
CA ASP A 46 -9.23 11.47 2.87
C ASP A 46 -8.87 10.24 3.71
N ASN A 47 -8.40 9.15 3.07
CA ASN A 47 -7.85 8.00 3.80
C ASN A 47 -6.69 8.43 4.71
N ALA A 48 -5.75 9.23 4.18
CA ALA A 48 -4.63 9.74 4.96
C ALA A 48 -5.09 10.57 6.16
N LYS A 49 -6.04 11.49 5.98
CA LYS A 49 -6.59 12.30 7.08
C LYS A 49 -7.26 11.46 8.15
N ARG A 50 -8.08 10.46 7.77
CA ARG A 50 -8.74 9.56 8.74
C ARG A 50 -7.72 8.78 9.56
N LEU A 51 -6.63 8.30 8.95
CA LEU A 51 -5.57 7.62 9.66
C LEU A 51 -4.80 8.57 10.58
N LEU A 52 -4.57 9.81 10.16
CA LEU A 52 -3.98 10.86 11.02
C LEU A 52 -4.88 11.14 12.23
N ASP A 53 -6.18 11.32 12.02
CA ASP A 53 -7.16 11.54 13.09
C ASP A 53 -7.22 10.35 14.08
N TYR A 54 -7.11 9.13 13.56
CA TYR A 54 -7.02 7.93 14.40
C TYR A 54 -5.75 7.91 15.24
N ILE A 55 -4.60 8.26 14.65
CA ILE A 55 -3.31 8.34 15.35
C ILE A 55 -3.37 9.42 16.44
N ASP A 56 -3.99 10.56 16.16
CA ASP A 56 -4.15 11.65 17.14
C ASP A 56 -4.96 11.20 18.36
N LYS A 57 -6.11 10.59 18.11
CA LYS A 57 -7.04 10.17 19.16
C LYS A 57 -6.51 9.01 19.99
N THR A 58 -5.72 8.12 19.39
CA THR A 58 -5.34 6.85 20.00
C THR A 58 -3.91 6.85 20.53
N TYR A 59 -2.99 7.57 19.86
CA TYR A 59 -1.54 7.49 20.13
C TYR A 59 -0.89 8.85 20.41
N GLY A 60 -1.67 9.91 20.55
CA GLY A 60 -1.16 11.24 20.92
C GLY A 60 -0.37 11.93 19.80
N GLY A 61 -0.65 11.61 18.54
CA GLY A 61 -0.18 12.36 17.39
C GLY A 61 0.94 11.73 16.56
N SER A 62 1.62 10.70 17.06
CA SER A 62 2.66 10.01 16.29
C SER A 62 2.77 8.53 16.67
N VAL A 63 3.39 7.75 15.78
CA VAL A 63 3.66 6.32 16.00
C VAL A 63 5.11 5.99 15.65
N PHE A 64 5.59 4.85 16.12
CA PHE A 64 6.98 4.43 15.90
C PHE A 64 7.26 4.19 14.41
N LEU A 65 6.43 3.37 13.73
CA LEU A 65 6.63 2.97 12.33
C LEU A 65 5.30 2.90 11.58
N ILE A 66 5.33 3.38 10.33
CA ILE A 66 4.25 3.14 9.36
C ILE A 66 4.85 2.51 8.10
N ALA A 67 4.31 1.38 7.68
CA ALA A 67 4.66 0.77 6.39
C ALA A 67 3.43 0.74 5.48
N GLY A 68 3.64 0.89 4.17
CA GLY A 68 2.57 0.83 3.20
C GLY A 68 3.01 0.22 1.87
N LEU A 69 2.17 -0.65 1.32
CA LEU A 69 2.34 -1.26 0.02
C LEU A 69 1.43 -0.62 -1.02
N SER A 70 1.96 -0.23 -2.17
CA SER A 70 1.19 0.24 -3.33
C SER A 70 0.24 1.40 -2.96
N LEU A 71 -1.07 1.22 -2.98
CA LEU A 71 -2.06 2.20 -2.49
C LEU A 71 -1.78 2.61 -1.03
N GLY A 72 -1.48 1.64 -0.15
CA GLY A 72 -1.08 1.93 1.24
C GLY A 72 0.19 2.77 1.32
N GLY A 73 1.14 2.54 0.41
CA GLY A 73 2.34 3.38 0.27
C GLY A 73 2.03 4.81 -0.18
N GLN A 74 1.08 4.98 -1.11
CA GLN A 74 0.62 6.32 -1.54
C GLN A 74 -0.09 7.07 -0.41
N ILE A 75 -0.93 6.37 0.37
CA ILE A 75 -1.58 6.95 1.56
C ILE A 75 -0.54 7.35 2.61
N LEU A 76 0.48 6.52 2.84
CA LEU A 76 1.59 6.85 3.74
C LEU A 76 2.34 8.11 3.27
N LEU A 77 2.65 8.22 1.98
CA LEU A 77 3.29 9.42 1.41
C LEU A 77 2.45 10.67 1.61
N GLU A 78 1.12 10.55 1.50
CA GLU A 78 0.20 11.64 1.77
C GLU A 78 0.19 12.02 3.26
N MET A 79 0.20 11.03 4.17
CA MET A 79 0.32 11.26 5.62
C MET A 79 1.61 12.01 5.97
N LEU A 80 2.76 11.57 5.43
CA LEU A 80 4.07 12.22 5.63
C LEU A 80 4.09 13.66 5.08
N ALA A 81 3.38 13.91 3.97
CA ALA A 81 3.26 15.24 3.41
C ALA A 81 2.34 16.17 4.23
N LEU A 82 1.31 15.63 4.87
CA LEU A 82 0.39 16.38 5.73
C LEU A 82 0.99 16.64 7.13
N ARG A 83 1.79 15.71 7.65
CA ARG A 83 2.41 15.82 8.99
C ARG A 83 3.83 15.27 8.97
N LYS A 84 4.80 16.16 9.10
CA LYS A 84 6.23 15.85 8.98
C LYS A 84 6.78 14.86 10.01
N ASP A 85 6.16 14.77 11.20
CA ASP A 85 6.60 14.01 12.39
C ASP A 85 5.61 12.91 12.80
N ILE A 86 4.81 12.41 11.85
CA ILE A 86 3.78 11.38 12.11
C ILE A 86 4.36 10.03 12.57
N CYS A 87 5.58 9.70 12.17
CA CYS A 87 6.30 8.50 12.59
C CYS A 87 7.82 8.73 12.57
N GLN A 88 8.54 7.86 13.30
CA GLN A 88 10.01 7.87 13.25
C GLN A 88 10.52 7.17 12.00
N TYR A 89 9.86 6.07 11.60
CA TYR A 89 10.25 5.23 10.46
C TYR A 89 9.09 5.03 9.51
N ALA A 90 9.38 5.13 8.22
CA ALA A 90 8.40 4.89 7.16
C ALA A 90 8.94 3.89 6.15
N ILE A 91 8.10 2.94 5.70
CA ILE A 91 8.44 1.99 4.64
C ILE A 91 7.42 2.14 3.53
N VAL A 92 7.91 2.53 2.36
CA VAL A 92 7.11 2.74 1.16
C VAL A 92 7.51 1.68 0.14
N GLU A 93 6.68 0.65 -0.03
CA GLU A 93 6.91 -0.41 -1.01
C GLU A 93 6.03 -0.21 -2.24
N SER A 94 6.64 -0.22 -3.43
CA SER A 94 5.95 -0.27 -4.72
C SER A 94 4.89 0.84 -4.92
N ALA A 95 5.15 2.06 -4.46
CA ALA A 95 4.23 3.18 -4.59
C ALA A 95 4.48 3.97 -5.87
N ALA A 96 3.53 3.93 -6.82
CA ALA A 96 3.58 4.74 -8.03
C ALA A 96 3.22 6.21 -7.71
N ILE A 97 4.09 7.16 -8.10
CA ILE A 97 3.85 8.59 -7.87
C ILE A 97 3.88 9.42 -9.16
N ILE A 98 4.12 8.76 -10.28
CA ILE A 98 4.07 9.39 -11.61
C ILE A 98 2.70 9.10 -12.20
N PRO A 99 1.85 10.12 -12.42
CA PRO A 99 0.50 9.91 -12.93
C PRO A 99 0.44 9.20 -14.28
N ASP A 100 -0.56 8.32 -14.42
CA ASP A 100 -0.87 7.60 -15.65
C ASP A 100 -2.29 7.89 -16.11
N LYS A 101 -2.43 8.97 -16.88
CA LYS A 101 -3.72 9.42 -17.38
C LYS A 101 -4.37 8.41 -18.33
N LEU A 102 -3.55 7.67 -19.10
CA LEU A 102 -4.06 6.65 -20.03
C LEU A 102 -4.67 5.49 -19.24
N THR A 103 -3.94 4.92 -18.31
CA THR A 103 -4.45 3.87 -17.42
C THR A 103 -5.69 4.36 -16.67
N ALA A 104 -5.65 5.53 -16.07
CA ALA A 104 -6.79 6.10 -15.33
C ALA A 104 -8.05 6.27 -16.21
N GLY A 105 -7.89 6.65 -17.48
CA GLY A 105 -9.00 6.77 -18.45
C GLY A 105 -9.62 5.42 -18.81
N LEU A 106 -8.83 4.34 -18.82
CA LEU A 106 -9.28 3.00 -19.18
C LEU A 106 -9.86 2.21 -18.00
N VAL A 107 -9.60 2.61 -16.74
CA VAL A 107 -10.07 1.90 -15.55
C VAL A 107 -11.58 1.70 -15.54
N ALA A 108 -12.35 2.77 -15.72
CA ALA A 108 -13.81 2.69 -15.65
C ALA A 108 -14.43 1.78 -16.73
N PRO A 109 -14.12 1.91 -18.03
CA PRO A 109 -14.67 1.01 -19.03
C PRO A 109 -14.23 -0.45 -18.84
N LEU A 110 -12.94 -0.71 -18.58
CA LEU A 110 -12.43 -2.07 -18.42
C LEU A 110 -13.07 -2.77 -17.22
N PHE A 111 -13.07 -2.14 -16.05
CA PHE A 111 -13.64 -2.74 -14.85
C PHE A 111 -15.17 -2.81 -14.89
N SER A 112 -15.85 -1.88 -15.57
CA SER A 112 -17.30 -1.98 -15.76
C SER A 112 -17.70 -3.22 -16.56
N MET A 113 -16.93 -3.59 -17.55
CA MET A 113 -17.16 -4.79 -18.37
C MET A 113 -16.75 -6.07 -17.63
N SER A 114 -15.58 -6.06 -16.96
CA SER A 114 -15.02 -7.27 -16.34
C SER A 114 -15.53 -7.51 -14.91
N PHE A 115 -16.24 -6.57 -14.29
CA PHE A 115 -16.64 -6.67 -12.89
C PHE A 115 -17.43 -7.95 -12.54
N PRO A 116 -18.39 -8.45 -13.35
CA PRO A 116 -19.05 -9.71 -13.08
C PRO A 116 -18.08 -10.91 -13.08
N LEU A 117 -17.02 -10.84 -13.90
CA LEU A 117 -16.03 -11.91 -14.01
C LEU A 117 -15.09 -11.96 -12.79
N ILE A 118 -14.68 -10.80 -12.24
CA ILE A 118 -13.77 -10.78 -11.10
C ILE A 118 -14.38 -11.43 -9.85
N LYS A 119 -15.70 -11.51 -9.77
CA LYS A 119 -16.44 -12.22 -8.71
C LYS A 119 -16.55 -13.74 -8.95
N LYS A 120 -16.09 -14.25 -10.09
CA LYS A 120 -16.03 -15.68 -10.37
C LYS A 120 -14.73 -16.29 -9.87
N LYS A 121 -14.81 -17.34 -9.04
CA LYS A 121 -13.65 -17.94 -8.37
C LYS A 121 -12.53 -18.33 -9.34
N TRP A 122 -12.87 -18.90 -10.49
CA TRP A 122 -11.87 -19.27 -11.53
C TRP A 122 -11.11 -18.05 -12.07
N PHE A 123 -11.82 -16.94 -12.32
CA PHE A 123 -11.21 -15.71 -12.83
C PHE A 123 -10.36 -15.03 -11.75
N ALA A 124 -10.87 -14.94 -10.52
CA ALA A 124 -10.11 -14.46 -9.38
C ALA A 124 -8.84 -15.29 -9.15
N LYS A 125 -8.90 -16.62 -9.31
CA LYS A 125 -7.73 -17.49 -9.21
C LYS A 125 -6.69 -17.20 -10.30
N MET A 126 -7.13 -16.98 -11.53
CA MET A 126 -6.22 -16.60 -12.62
C MET A 126 -5.52 -15.26 -12.33
N GLN A 127 -6.27 -14.25 -11.87
CA GLN A 127 -5.69 -12.95 -11.48
C GLN A 127 -4.71 -13.11 -10.31
N PHE A 128 -5.09 -13.88 -9.29
CA PHE A 128 -4.25 -14.14 -8.13
C PHE A 128 -2.93 -14.83 -8.49
N CYS A 129 -2.98 -15.83 -9.37
CA CYS A 129 -1.77 -16.50 -9.89
C CYS A 129 -0.84 -15.51 -10.62
N TYR A 130 -1.41 -14.53 -11.34
CA TYR A 130 -0.61 -13.51 -12.03
C TYR A 130 0.13 -12.58 -11.06
N LEU A 131 -0.39 -12.36 -9.85
CA LEU A 131 0.29 -11.56 -8.82
C LEU A 131 1.55 -12.26 -8.28
N GLY A 132 1.65 -13.58 -8.41
CA GLY A 132 2.81 -14.36 -7.97
C GLY A 132 3.05 -14.29 -6.46
N ILE A 133 1.98 -14.16 -5.69
CA ILE A 133 2.02 -14.12 -4.22
C ILE A 133 1.65 -15.47 -3.62
N ARG A 134 1.88 -15.65 -2.32
CA ARG A 134 1.66 -16.89 -1.57
C ARG A 134 0.27 -17.46 -1.78
N ALA A 135 0.20 -18.74 -2.15
CA ALA A 135 -1.04 -19.42 -2.53
C ALA A 135 -2.05 -19.57 -1.39
N ASP A 136 -1.59 -19.64 -0.14
CA ASP A 136 -2.41 -19.72 1.06
C ASP A 136 -3.31 -18.50 1.28
N LEU A 137 -2.98 -17.35 0.68
CA LEU A 137 -3.76 -16.12 0.77
C LEU A 137 -4.96 -16.06 -0.20
N PHE A 138 -5.12 -17.06 -1.09
CA PHE A 138 -6.14 -17.00 -2.13
C PHE A 138 -7.59 -16.91 -1.58
N GLU A 139 -7.92 -17.65 -0.54
CA GLU A 139 -9.30 -17.64 -0.02
C GLU A 139 -9.62 -16.29 0.65
N HIS A 140 -8.67 -15.65 1.30
CA HIS A 140 -8.82 -14.27 1.79
C HIS A 140 -9.03 -13.28 0.64
N TYR A 141 -8.15 -13.33 -0.38
CA TYR A 141 -8.25 -12.49 -1.57
C TYR A 141 -9.61 -12.65 -2.26
N TYR A 142 -10.07 -13.89 -2.49
CA TYR A 142 -11.35 -14.15 -3.13
C TYR A 142 -12.52 -13.69 -2.27
N GLY A 143 -12.50 -14.00 -0.96
CA GLY A 143 -13.53 -13.59 -0.01
C GLY A 143 -13.75 -12.07 0.03
N ASP A 144 -12.68 -11.29 -0.09
CA ASP A 144 -12.78 -9.83 -0.14
C ASP A 144 -13.16 -9.32 -1.53
N THR A 145 -12.62 -9.94 -2.60
CA THR A 145 -12.97 -9.57 -3.98
C THR A 145 -14.47 -9.66 -4.25
N VAL A 146 -15.17 -10.67 -3.70
CA VAL A 146 -16.63 -10.81 -3.90
C VAL A 146 -17.45 -9.77 -3.16
N LYS A 147 -16.92 -9.19 -2.07
CA LYS A 147 -17.57 -8.14 -1.27
C LYS A 147 -17.33 -6.74 -1.82
N LEU A 148 -16.25 -6.57 -2.60
CA LEU A 148 -15.86 -5.27 -3.12
C LEU A 148 -16.92 -4.71 -4.07
N SER A 149 -17.27 -3.42 -3.91
CA SER A 149 -18.16 -2.74 -4.84
C SER A 149 -17.41 -2.31 -6.12
N LYS A 150 -18.14 -2.25 -7.25
CA LYS A 150 -17.57 -1.77 -8.51
C LYS A 150 -17.12 -0.31 -8.40
N GLN A 151 -17.89 0.50 -7.70
CA GLN A 151 -17.60 1.91 -7.50
C GLN A 151 -16.28 2.11 -6.76
N ASN A 152 -16.09 1.41 -5.64
CA ASN A 152 -14.88 1.48 -4.84
C ASN A 152 -13.66 0.98 -5.62
N LEU A 153 -13.79 -0.16 -6.33
CA LEU A 153 -12.71 -0.70 -7.16
C LEU A 153 -12.24 0.33 -8.20
N ILE A 154 -13.16 0.93 -8.95
CA ILE A 154 -12.85 1.95 -9.95
C ILE A 154 -12.24 3.20 -9.27
N ALA A 155 -12.80 3.63 -8.14
CA ALA A 155 -12.37 4.83 -7.45
C ALA A 155 -10.92 4.72 -6.97
N PHE A 156 -10.55 3.66 -6.22
CA PHE A 156 -9.19 3.55 -5.70
C PHE A 156 -8.15 3.25 -6.80
N ILE A 157 -8.47 2.46 -7.84
CA ILE A 157 -7.52 2.22 -8.94
C ILE A 157 -7.28 3.52 -9.72
N LYS A 158 -8.34 4.29 -10.00
CA LYS A 158 -8.22 5.58 -10.67
C LYS A 158 -7.42 6.58 -9.86
N ALA A 159 -7.71 6.70 -8.56
CA ALA A 159 -6.97 7.57 -7.64
C ALA A 159 -5.49 7.19 -7.57
N SER A 160 -5.19 5.90 -7.41
CA SER A 160 -3.82 5.38 -7.40
C SER A 160 -3.08 5.67 -8.71
N SER A 161 -3.76 5.50 -9.87
CA SER A 161 -3.16 5.77 -11.19
C SER A 161 -2.86 7.26 -11.42
N LEU A 162 -3.59 8.16 -10.77
CA LEU A 162 -3.43 9.61 -10.91
C LEU A 162 -2.63 10.25 -9.78
N TYR A 163 -2.24 9.46 -8.78
CA TYR A 163 -1.56 10.00 -7.61
C TYR A 163 -0.24 10.69 -7.99
N GLN A 164 -0.04 11.85 -7.40
CA GLN A 164 1.18 12.63 -7.51
C GLN A 164 1.57 13.14 -6.11
N VAL A 165 2.80 12.90 -5.73
CA VAL A 165 3.31 13.30 -4.43
C VAL A 165 3.37 14.81 -4.27
N LYS A 166 3.04 15.31 -3.09
CA LYS A 166 3.09 16.74 -2.75
C LYS A 166 4.52 17.21 -2.46
N LYS A 167 4.84 18.43 -2.85
CA LYS A 167 6.17 19.03 -2.67
C LYS A 167 6.61 19.15 -1.21
N ASN A 168 5.67 19.28 -0.27
CA ASN A 168 5.97 19.38 1.16
C ASN A 168 6.40 18.04 1.78
N LEU A 169 6.30 16.91 1.08
CA LEU A 169 6.86 15.63 1.50
C LEU A 169 8.36 15.73 1.87
N LYS A 170 9.11 16.60 1.20
CA LYS A 170 10.53 16.87 1.51
C LYS A 170 10.79 17.35 2.95
N ASN A 171 9.75 17.79 3.65
CA ASN A 171 9.85 18.25 5.05
C ASN A 171 9.63 17.12 6.05
N SER A 172 9.37 15.89 5.60
CA SER A 172 9.22 14.72 6.48
C SER A 172 10.46 14.55 7.36
N LEU A 173 10.24 14.25 8.63
CA LEU A 173 11.29 13.95 9.60
C LEU A 173 11.48 12.44 9.79
N ALA A 174 10.68 11.62 9.13
CA ALA A 174 10.79 10.18 9.19
C ALA A 174 12.02 9.69 8.41
N ARG A 175 12.69 8.65 8.91
CA ARG A 175 13.63 7.85 8.10
C ARG A 175 12.83 6.94 7.18
N VAL A 176 13.04 7.08 5.87
CA VAL A 176 12.17 6.42 4.87
C VAL A 176 12.93 5.34 4.12
N ARG A 177 12.45 4.10 4.19
CA ARG A 177 12.88 3.04 3.28
C ARG A 177 11.93 2.99 2.09
N ILE A 178 12.50 3.09 0.90
CA ILE A 178 11.76 2.99 -0.36
C ILE A 178 12.16 1.66 -0.99
N ILE A 179 11.17 0.78 -1.17
CA ILE A 179 11.39 -0.58 -1.66
C ILE A 179 10.69 -0.75 -3.01
N VAL A 180 11.40 -1.32 -3.98
CA VAL A 180 10.85 -1.68 -5.29
C VAL A 180 11.39 -3.04 -5.73
N GLY A 181 10.56 -3.88 -6.31
CA GLY A 181 10.98 -5.15 -6.90
C GLY A 181 11.76 -4.94 -8.21
N GLU A 182 12.78 -5.74 -8.45
CA GLU A 182 13.61 -5.64 -9.68
C GLU A 182 12.78 -5.82 -10.96
N LYS A 183 11.75 -6.68 -10.93
CA LYS A 183 10.88 -6.97 -12.08
C LYS A 183 9.73 -5.98 -12.27
N GLU A 184 9.68 -4.94 -11.47
CA GLU A 184 8.65 -3.91 -11.63
C GLU A 184 8.89 -3.04 -12.88
N THR A 185 7.87 -2.27 -13.25
CA THR A 185 7.92 -1.44 -14.45
C THR A 185 8.97 -0.32 -14.33
N LYS A 186 9.49 0.16 -15.46
CA LYS A 186 10.39 1.33 -15.50
C LYS A 186 9.79 2.54 -14.81
N LYS A 187 8.47 2.72 -14.86
CA LYS A 187 7.74 3.79 -14.20
C LYS A 187 7.77 3.66 -12.67
N MET A 188 7.68 2.43 -12.15
CA MET A 188 7.80 2.17 -10.72
C MET A 188 9.20 2.49 -10.22
N HIS A 189 10.23 2.02 -10.93
CA HIS A 189 11.62 2.37 -10.63
C HIS A 189 11.89 3.89 -10.70
N ALA A 190 11.29 4.59 -11.68
CA ALA A 190 11.39 6.05 -11.78
C ALA A 190 10.69 6.73 -10.58
N SER A 191 9.53 6.22 -10.15
CA SER A 191 8.82 6.70 -8.97
C SER A 191 9.67 6.53 -7.70
N ALA A 192 10.29 5.37 -7.52
CA ALA A 192 11.13 5.08 -6.36
C ALA A 192 12.38 5.98 -6.31
N ARG A 193 13.04 6.21 -7.45
CA ARG A 193 14.18 7.14 -7.55
C ARG A 193 13.75 8.57 -7.24
N TYR A 194 12.65 9.04 -7.81
CA TYR A 194 12.15 10.39 -7.53
C TYR A 194 11.84 10.60 -6.04
N LEU A 195 11.25 9.59 -5.38
CA LEU A 195 10.99 9.64 -3.93
C LEU A 195 12.30 9.74 -3.15
N HIS A 196 13.32 8.97 -3.52
CA HIS A 196 14.63 8.99 -2.89
C HIS A 196 15.31 10.36 -3.04
N ASP A 197 15.23 10.96 -4.23
CA ASP A 197 15.80 12.30 -4.49
C ASP A 197 15.05 13.39 -3.72
N LEU A 198 13.74 13.19 -3.45
CA LEU A 198 12.90 14.18 -2.77
C LEU A 198 13.04 14.13 -1.24
N LEU A 199 13.26 12.94 -0.67
CA LEU A 199 13.26 12.69 0.78
C LEU A 199 14.69 12.75 1.33
N PRO A 200 14.99 13.68 2.27
CA PRO A 200 16.37 13.93 2.71
C PRO A 200 16.98 12.76 3.51
N ASP A 201 16.17 12.04 4.29
CA ASP A 201 16.58 10.85 5.05
C ASP A 201 15.87 9.62 4.50
N SER A 202 16.34 9.15 3.34
CA SER A 202 15.76 7.98 2.69
C SER A 202 16.81 7.03 2.13
N ARG A 203 16.43 5.74 2.07
CA ARG A 203 17.20 4.68 1.44
C ARG A 203 16.35 3.98 0.39
N LEU A 204 16.90 3.84 -0.83
CA LEU A 204 16.28 3.09 -1.92
C LEU A 204 16.82 1.67 -1.99
N GLU A 205 15.93 0.69 -1.98
CA GLU A 205 16.26 -0.73 -2.07
C GLU A 205 15.54 -1.37 -3.26
N ILE A 206 16.32 -2.08 -4.09
CA ILE A 206 15.78 -2.88 -5.20
C ILE A 206 15.87 -4.35 -4.80
N LYS A 207 14.74 -5.01 -4.62
CA LYS A 207 14.68 -6.43 -4.22
C LYS A 207 14.81 -7.34 -5.44
N ALA A 208 15.94 -8.05 -5.50
CA ALA A 208 16.29 -8.91 -6.64
C ALA A 208 15.26 -10.00 -6.89
N GLY A 209 14.91 -10.22 -8.16
CA GLY A 209 13.99 -11.27 -8.60
C GLY A 209 12.51 -11.06 -8.26
N LEU A 210 12.14 -10.01 -7.53
CA LEU A 210 10.78 -9.76 -7.07
C LEU A 210 10.02 -8.79 -7.99
N ALA A 211 8.71 -8.97 -8.06
CA ALA A 211 7.75 -8.10 -8.72
C ALA A 211 6.95 -7.30 -7.68
N HIS A 212 5.93 -6.57 -8.13
CA HIS A 212 5.11 -5.66 -7.35
C HIS A 212 4.53 -6.29 -6.08
N GLY A 213 4.87 -5.74 -4.91
CA GLY A 213 4.39 -6.17 -3.60
C GLY A 213 4.85 -7.54 -3.12
N GLN A 214 5.70 -8.22 -3.88
CA GLN A 214 6.11 -9.58 -3.54
C GLN A 214 7.07 -9.62 -2.33
N TYR A 215 7.77 -8.54 -2.02
CA TYR A 215 8.68 -8.55 -0.89
C TYR A 215 7.95 -8.69 0.44
N ALA A 216 7.02 -7.79 0.73
CA ALA A 216 6.24 -7.86 1.97
C ALA A 216 5.39 -9.14 2.03
N ILE A 217 4.78 -9.57 0.90
CA ILE A 217 3.82 -10.68 0.92
C ILE A 217 4.51 -12.05 0.96
N ASN A 218 5.59 -12.24 0.18
CA ASN A 218 6.21 -13.55 0.02
C ASN A 218 7.38 -13.80 0.98
N GLN A 219 7.93 -12.76 1.60
CA GLN A 219 9.12 -12.86 2.46
C GLN A 219 8.90 -12.17 3.82
N PRO A 220 7.82 -12.53 4.58
CA PRO A 220 7.45 -11.83 5.80
C PRO A 220 8.53 -11.87 6.88
N ASP A 221 9.23 -12.99 7.04
CA ASP A 221 10.32 -13.13 8.02
C ASP A 221 11.48 -12.19 7.71
N LEU A 222 11.91 -12.14 6.44
CA LEU A 222 12.98 -11.25 5.99
C LEU A 222 12.53 -9.77 6.08
N TYR A 223 11.28 -9.51 5.71
CA TYR A 223 10.69 -8.17 5.82
C TYR A 223 10.76 -7.67 7.28
N VAL A 224 10.30 -8.48 8.24
CA VAL A 224 10.31 -8.11 9.67
C VAL A 224 11.74 -8.00 10.20
N LYS A 225 12.63 -8.95 9.86
CA LYS A 225 14.03 -8.88 10.25
C LYS A 225 14.68 -7.57 9.80
N GLU A 226 14.52 -7.21 8.53
CA GLU A 226 15.08 -5.98 7.98
C GLU A 226 14.38 -4.69 8.44
N LEU A 227 13.16 -4.77 9.03
CA LEU A 227 12.53 -3.62 9.67
C LEU A 227 13.43 -2.99 10.73
N PHE A 228 14.15 -3.82 11.46
CA PHE A 228 14.96 -3.40 12.62
C PHE A 228 16.45 -3.26 12.31
N GLU A 229 16.96 -3.91 11.27
CA GLU A 229 18.37 -3.77 10.86
C GLU A 229 18.69 -2.38 10.27
N SER A 230 17.67 -1.61 9.94
CA SER A 230 17.77 -0.29 9.31
C SER A 230 17.44 0.87 10.28
N LEU A 231 17.10 0.53 11.51
CA LEU A 231 16.80 1.47 12.60
C LEU A 231 18.08 1.81 13.37
#